data_58edaf6564f7d498d8cd6d5a937bbe3c
#
_entry.id   58edaf6564f7d498d8cd6d5a937bbe3c
#
_cell.length_a   1.000
_cell.length_b   1.000
_cell.length_c   1.000
_cell.angle_alpha   90.00
_cell.angle_beta   90.00
_cell.angle_gamma   90.00
#
_symmetry.space_group_name_H-M   'P 1'
#
loop_
_entity.id
_entity.type
_entity.pdbx_description
1 polymer ?
#
loop_
_entity_poly.entity_id
_entity_poly.type
_entity_poly.pdbx_seq_one_letter_code
_entity_poly.pdbx_strand_id
1 'polypeptide(L)'
;LQDSSAASDVYKRQFMNKPFVTTVVGSMPKPSWLMEQIPLNAEGKQVHGKGAEWQFSGDVLEKALDDATRLTLHDQENAGIEIVSDGEQRRKSYLTHITSQLEGFDYQTLTKKWTRNNRRLAEVGRCIGPIKRNASILRSELSFILRETTLPVKVTLPGPMTVADSTADEFYHNEEQLAMDVAVALNKEALELEQQGAAVIQFDEPVFSRYPEKVVSWGIKALDRCLEGLSTAKSAAHICYSYPMPGVPRPIVDSYPVILEALESSKVDELALEFEASKLDPSLLRRCPSKTVLFGCIDNGTNEIENPRDIANKLLTAAEHLPPTQIQAAPDCGLVPLPLDIARLKLKALVEGAKLARQEFGK
;
A
#
# COMPACT_ATOMS: atom_id res chain seq x y z
N LEU A 1 -25.92 -15.26 15.76
CA LEU A 1 -25.04 -14.22 15.18
C LEU A 1 -23.61 -14.22 15.77
N GLN A 2 -23.39 -14.70 16.99
CA GLN A 2 -22.04 -14.80 17.58
C GLN A 2 -21.19 -15.96 17.04
N ASP A 3 -21.81 -17.09 16.65
CA ASP A 3 -21.09 -18.25 16.12
C ASP A 3 -20.51 -18.06 14.71
N SER A 4 -21.09 -17.14 13.91
CA SER A 4 -20.60 -16.84 12.56
C SER A 4 -19.33 -16.00 12.56
N SER A 5 -19.09 -15.13 13.56
CA SER A 5 -17.91 -14.31 13.67
C SER A 5 -16.67 -15.12 14.07
N ALA A 6 -16.79 -16.02 15.04
CA ALA A 6 -15.68 -16.86 15.48
C ALA A 6 -15.22 -17.85 14.39
N ALA A 7 -16.15 -18.43 13.62
CA ALA A 7 -15.82 -19.29 12.48
C ALA A 7 -15.13 -18.50 11.36
N SER A 8 -15.58 -17.26 11.09
CA SER A 8 -14.94 -16.35 10.14
C SER A 8 -13.52 -15.99 10.57
N ASP A 9 -13.28 -15.73 11.85
CA ASP A 9 -11.96 -15.36 12.38
C ASP A 9 -10.97 -16.54 12.37
N VAL A 10 -11.44 -17.75 12.65
CA VAL A 10 -10.62 -18.96 12.54
C VAL A 10 -10.25 -19.22 11.07
N TYR A 11 -11.21 -19.05 10.16
CA TYR A 11 -10.98 -19.20 8.72
C TYR A 11 -9.97 -18.18 8.20
N LYS A 12 -10.12 -16.90 8.56
CA LYS A 12 -9.18 -15.83 8.22
C LYS A 12 -7.77 -16.11 8.72
N ARG A 13 -7.61 -16.57 9.98
CA ARG A 13 -6.30 -16.94 10.55
C ARG A 13 -5.64 -18.13 9.87
N GLN A 14 -6.41 -19.13 9.41
CA GLN A 14 -5.86 -20.29 8.68
C GLN A 14 -5.28 -19.90 7.32
N PHE A 15 -5.90 -18.93 6.62
CA PHE A 15 -5.36 -18.43 5.35
C PHE A 15 -4.03 -17.71 5.50
N MET A 16 -3.85 -16.96 6.59
CA MET A 16 -2.67 -16.13 6.80
C MET A 16 -1.40 -16.90 7.23
N ASN A 17 -1.54 -18.20 7.59
CA ASN A 17 -0.42 -19.01 8.11
C ASN A 17 0.13 -20.03 7.10
N LYS A 18 -0.33 -20.02 5.85
CA LYS A 18 0.22 -20.93 4.83
C LYS A 18 1.39 -20.30 4.10
N PRO A 19 2.30 -21.11 3.51
CA PRO A 19 3.41 -20.56 2.72
C PRO A 19 2.93 -19.73 1.53
N PHE A 20 3.64 -18.65 1.22
CA PHE A 20 3.46 -17.84 0.03
C PHE A 20 2.02 -17.39 -0.21
N VAL A 21 1.32 -16.90 0.82
CA VAL A 21 -0.01 -16.29 0.69
C VAL A 21 0.04 -15.18 -0.34
N THR A 22 -0.97 -15.09 -1.21
CA THR A 22 -1.01 -14.09 -2.27
C THR A 22 -1.80 -12.86 -1.84
N THR A 23 -1.28 -11.68 -2.12
CA THR A 23 -1.92 -10.41 -1.80
C THR A 23 -1.56 -9.33 -2.82
N VAL A 24 -2.23 -8.19 -2.73
CA VAL A 24 -1.89 -6.96 -3.46
C VAL A 24 -1.29 -5.94 -2.49
N VAL A 25 -0.54 -4.95 -3.00
CA VAL A 25 -0.05 -3.84 -2.16
C VAL A 25 -1.20 -2.89 -1.84
N GLY A 26 -2.02 -2.52 -2.82
CA GLY A 26 -3.18 -1.64 -2.59
C GLY A 26 -3.86 -1.27 -3.91
N SER A 27 -3.39 -0.19 -4.53
CA SER A 27 -4.05 0.40 -5.69
C SER A 27 -4.09 -0.49 -6.93
N MET A 28 -5.25 -0.51 -7.57
CA MET A 28 -5.49 -1.18 -8.86
C MET A 28 -5.83 -0.15 -9.95
N PRO A 29 -5.60 -0.47 -11.24
CA PRO A 29 -6.02 0.42 -12.32
C PRO A 29 -7.51 0.72 -12.24
N LYS A 30 -7.86 1.99 -12.40
CA LYS A 30 -9.26 2.39 -12.47
C LYS A 30 -9.82 2.10 -13.87
N PRO A 31 -11.07 1.64 -13.97
CA PRO A 31 -11.73 1.51 -15.26
C PRO A 31 -11.75 2.86 -16.00
N SER A 32 -11.52 2.83 -17.32
CA SER A 32 -11.46 4.05 -18.15
C SER A 32 -12.80 4.82 -18.19
N TRP A 33 -13.90 4.15 -17.94
CA TRP A 33 -15.22 4.79 -17.81
C TRP A 33 -15.40 5.54 -16.49
N LEU A 34 -14.64 5.21 -15.45
CA LEU A 34 -14.73 5.88 -14.14
C LEU A 34 -13.87 7.15 -14.08
N MET A 35 -12.66 7.06 -14.59
CA MET A 35 -11.67 8.11 -14.50
C MET A 35 -10.86 8.17 -15.79
N GLU A 36 -10.67 9.38 -16.32
CA GLU A 36 -9.76 9.59 -17.44
C GLU A 36 -8.33 9.31 -16.98
N GLN A 37 -7.63 8.44 -17.71
CA GLN A 37 -6.21 8.18 -17.42
C GLN A 37 -5.40 9.45 -17.72
N ILE A 38 -4.54 9.84 -16.80
CA ILE A 38 -3.66 11.00 -17.03
C ILE A 38 -2.68 10.62 -18.14
N PRO A 39 -2.70 11.31 -19.30
CA PRO A 39 -1.74 11.04 -20.34
C PRO A 39 -0.32 11.35 -19.85
N LEU A 40 0.62 10.49 -20.18
CA LEU A 40 2.04 10.79 -20.03
C LEU A 40 2.44 11.78 -21.11
N ASN A 41 3.30 12.76 -20.78
CA ASN A 41 3.91 13.60 -21.81
C ASN A 41 4.94 12.80 -22.64
N ALA A 42 5.52 13.44 -23.67
CA ALA A 42 6.51 12.80 -24.53
C ALA A 42 7.75 12.27 -23.79
N GLU A 43 8.01 12.78 -22.58
CA GLU A 43 9.09 12.33 -21.69
C GLU A 43 8.64 11.27 -20.69
N GLY A 44 7.45 10.70 -20.82
CA GLY A 44 6.90 9.70 -19.90
C GLY A 44 6.55 10.24 -18.50
N LYS A 45 6.49 11.56 -18.32
CA LYS A 45 6.08 12.17 -17.05
C LYS A 45 4.58 12.42 -17.06
N GLN A 46 3.93 12.12 -15.93
CA GLN A 46 2.55 12.57 -15.73
C GLN A 46 2.50 14.09 -15.89
N VAL A 47 1.60 14.58 -16.72
CA VAL A 47 1.35 16.01 -16.88
C VAL A 47 0.70 16.50 -15.59
N HIS A 48 1.52 16.97 -14.66
CA HIS A 48 1.03 17.57 -13.42
C HIS A 48 0.36 18.92 -13.73
N GLY A 49 -0.86 19.06 -13.23
CA GLY A 49 -1.66 20.28 -13.39
C GLY A 49 -3.08 20.03 -13.89
N LYS A 50 -3.33 18.87 -14.51
CA LYS A 50 -4.68 18.35 -14.68
C LYS A 50 -4.73 17.02 -13.93
N GLY A 51 -5.21 17.05 -12.70
CA GLY A 51 -5.51 15.83 -11.95
C GLY A 51 -6.47 14.96 -12.75
N ALA A 52 -6.35 13.64 -12.62
CA ALA A 52 -7.35 12.74 -13.16
C ALA A 52 -8.72 13.13 -12.60
N GLU A 53 -9.69 13.36 -13.48
CA GLU A 53 -11.02 13.77 -13.08
C GLU A 53 -11.99 12.59 -13.19
N TRP A 54 -12.96 12.56 -12.26
CA TRP A 54 -14.04 11.60 -12.34
C TRP A 54 -14.93 11.90 -13.57
N GLN A 55 -15.34 10.85 -14.29
CA GLN A 55 -16.25 10.98 -15.43
C GLN A 55 -17.70 11.26 -15.00
N PHE A 56 -18.01 11.08 -13.73
CA PHE A 56 -19.34 11.23 -13.14
C PHE A 56 -19.30 12.18 -11.95
N SER A 57 -20.49 12.57 -11.47
CA SER A 57 -20.68 13.41 -10.29
C SER A 57 -21.92 12.99 -9.50
N GLY A 58 -22.05 13.45 -8.25
CA GLY A 58 -23.21 13.18 -7.40
C GLY A 58 -23.50 11.67 -7.22
N ASP A 59 -24.75 11.29 -7.13
CA ASP A 59 -25.19 9.90 -6.90
C ASP A 59 -24.73 8.92 -7.99
N VAL A 60 -24.53 9.41 -9.21
CA VAL A 60 -24.01 8.57 -10.31
C VAL A 60 -22.56 8.21 -10.05
N LEU A 61 -21.76 9.15 -9.55
CA LEU A 61 -20.38 8.88 -9.17
C LEU A 61 -20.33 7.85 -8.04
N GLU A 62 -21.13 7.97 -6.99
CA GLU A 62 -21.14 7.01 -5.87
C GLU A 62 -21.43 5.59 -6.35
N LYS A 63 -22.43 5.41 -7.23
CA LYS A 63 -22.74 4.12 -7.83
C LYS A 63 -21.60 3.60 -8.70
N ALA A 64 -20.97 4.47 -9.49
CA ALA A 64 -19.84 4.10 -10.33
C ALA A 64 -18.62 3.67 -9.50
N LEU A 65 -18.38 4.33 -8.35
CA LEU A 65 -17.33 3.95 -7.41
C LEU A 65 -17.61 2.59 -6.75
N ASP A 66 -18.87 2.30 -6.39
CA ASP A 66 -19.30 0.99 -5.91
C ASP A 66 -19.03 -0.09 -6.95
N ASP A 67 -19.44 0.13 -8.20
CA ASP A 67 -19.27 -0.84 -9.29
C ASP A 67 -17.79 -1.06 -9.63
N ALA A 68 -16.96 -0.02 -9.60
CA ALA A 68 -15.52 -0.14 -9.79
C ALA A 68 -14.87 -0.94 -8.66
N THR A 69 -15.32 -0.74 -7.42
CA THR A 69 -14.82 -1.51 -6.26
C THR A 69 -15.23 -2.99 -6.38
N ARG A 70 -16.48 -3.31 -6.76
CA ARG A 70 -16.92 -4.69 -7.03
C ARG A 70 -16.08 -5.34 -8.14
N LEU A 71 -15.85 -4.61 -9.23
CA LEU A 71 -15.05 -5.10 -10.34
C LEU A 71 -13.62 -5.45 -9.90
N THR A 72 -13.00 -4.58 -9.12
CA THR A 72 -11.66 -4.78 -8.58
C THR A 72 -11.58 -5.99 -7.64
N LEU A 73 -12.54 -6.15 -6.74
CA LEU A 73 -12.63 -7.33 -5.87
C LEU A 73 -12.79 -8.60 -6.68
N HIS A 74 -13.71 -8.60 -7.66
CA HIS A 74 -13.94 -9.73 -8.56
C HIS A 74 -12.70 -10.09 -9.37
N ASP A 75 -11.92 -9.10 -9.85
CA ASP A 75 -10.68 -9.35 -10.59
C ASP A 75 -9.62 -10.02 -9.70
N GLN A 76 -9.49 -9.61 -8.44
CA GLN A 76 -8.57 -10.20 -7.47
C GLN A 76 -9.01 -11.64 -7.09
N GLU A 77 -10.29 -11.85 -6.81
CA GLU A 77 -10.86 -13.16 -6.50
C GLU A 77 -10.72 -14.14 -7.66
N ASN A 78 -11.02 -13.71 -8.89
CA ASN A 78 -10.86 -14.52 -10.10
C ASN A 78 -9.39 -14.87 -10.40
N ALA A 79 -8.47 -14.02 -10.03
CA ALA A 79 -7.05 -14.35 -10.09
C ALA A 79 -6.65 -15.36 -9.03
N GLY A 80 -7.41 -15.47 -7.92
CA GLY A 80 -7.12 -16.32 -6.78
C GLY A 80 -6.28 -15.64 -5.70
N ILE A 81 -6.32 -14.32 -5.62
CA ILE A 81 -5.68 -13.54 -4.53
C ILE A 81 -6.37 -13.89 -3.21
N GLU A 82 -5.59 -14.06 -2.16
CA GLU A 82 -6.03 -14.58 -0.87
C GLU A 82 -6.29 -13.50 0.18
N ILE A 83 -5.62 -12.35 0.06
CA ILE A 83 -5.89 -11.14 0.86
C ILE A 83 -6.13 -10.01 -0.13
N VAL A 84 -7.36 -9.49 -0.18
CA VAL A 84 -7.81 -8.52 -1.18
C VAL A 84 -7.85 -7.10 -0.63
N SER A 85 -7.94 -6.10 -1.52
CA SER A 85 -8.17 -4.70 -1.18
C SER A 85 -9.24 -4.08 -2.08
N ASP A 86 -9.73 -2.88 -1.72
CA ASP A 86 -10.62 -2.07 -2.55
C ASP A 86 -9.96 -1.55 -3.84
N GLY A 87 -8.66 -1.79 -4.03
CA GLY A 87 -7.89 -1.27 -5.15
C GLY A 87 -7.83 0.26 -5.18
N GLU A 88 -8.20 0.93 -4.08
CA GLU A 88 -8.26 2.40 -3.97
C GLU A 88 -9.16 3.04 -5.04
N GLN A 89 -10.23 2.35 -5.44
CA GLN A 89 -11.08 2.78 -6.55
C GLN A 89 -11.79 4.11 -6.27
N ARG A 90 -12.05 4.41 -4.98
CA ARG A 90 -12.69 5.66 -4.55
C ARG A 90 -11.72 6.83 -4.38
N ARG A 91 -10.41 6.63 -4.59
CA ARG A 91 -9.37 7.61 -4.30
C ARG A 91 -8.79 8.22 -5.57
N LYS A 92 -8.90 9.55 -5.77
CA LYS A 92 -8.13 10.26 -6.80
C LYS A 92 -6.62 10.22 -6.47
N SER A 93 -6.30 10.27 -5.18
CA SER A 93 -4.94 10.18 -4.65
C SER A 93 -4.99 9.45 -3.32
N TYR A 94 -4.14 8.46 -3.11
CA TYR A 94 -4.06 7.71 -1.85
C TYR A 94 -3.77 8.62 -0.66
N LEU A 95 -3.00 9.69 -0.88
CA LEU A 95 -2.60 10.64 0.17
C LEU A 95 -3.73 11.61 0.50
N THR A 96 -4.19 12.39 -0.51
CA THR A 96 -5.13 13.49 -0.28
C THR A 96 -6.54 13.01 0.07
N HIS A 97 -6.92 11.79 -0.33
CA HIS A 97 -8.19 11.18 0.06
C HIS A 97 -8.35 11.10 1.58
N ILE A 98 -7.26 10.83 2.28
CA ILE A 98 -7.23 10.74 3.74
C ILE A 98 -6.96 12.12 4.36
N THR A 99 -5.90 12.80 3.94
CA THR A 99 -5.42 14.00 4.62
C THR A 99 -6.36 15.20 4.45
N SER A 100 -7.12 15.29 3.35
CA SER A 100 -8.12 16.35 3.17
C SER A 100 -9.32 16.24 4.13
N GLN A 101 -9.50 15.11 4.80
CA GLN A 101 -10.54 14.87 5.79
C GLN A 101 -10.06 15.08 7.24
N LEU A 102 -8.77 15.40 7.41
CA LEU A 102 -8.20 15.77 8.69
C LEU A 102 -8.23 17.29 8.88
N GLU A 103 -8.67 17.74 10.05
CA GLU A 103 -8.51 19.15 10.45
C GLU A 103 -7.03 19.51 10.51
N GLY A 104 -6.70 20.74 10.16
CA GLY A 104 -5.33 21.27 10.13
C GLY A 104 -4.72 21.27 8.74
N PHE A 105 -5.26 20.52 7.77
CA PHE A 105 -4.82 20.58 6.37
C PHE A 105 -5.66 21.54 5.53
N ASP A 106 -5.00 22.28 4.64
CA ASP A 106 -5.61 23.12 3.60
C ASP A 106 -5.15 22.65 2.20
N TYR A 107 -6.14 22.32 1.35
CA TYR A 107 -5.95 21.95 -0.05
C TYR A 107 -6.58 22.95 -1.02
N GLN A 108 -7.14 24.05 -0.52
CA GLN A 108 -7.68 25.13 -1.38
C GLN A 108 -6.55 26.00 -1.93
N THR A 109 -5.49 26.18 -1.12
CA THR A 109 -4.29 26.90 -1.53
C THR A 109 -3.10 25.94 -1.52
N LEU A 110 -2.59 25.60 -2.71
CA LEU A 110 -1.43 24.73 -2.85
C LEU A 110 -0.13 25.53 -2.83
N THR A 111 0.92 24.91 -2.29
CA THR A 111 2.27 25.48 -2.21
C THR A 111 3.26 24.57 -2.95
N LYS A 112 4.21 25.17 -3.69
CA LYS A 112 5.28 24.41 -4.31
C LYS A 112 6.30 23.98 -3.25
N LYS A 113 6.53 22.67 -3.14
CA LYS A 113 7.50 22.05 -2.23
C LYS A 113 8.34 21.02 -2.97
N TRP A 114 9.63 21.00 -2.68
CA TRP A 114 10.49 19.89 -3.04
C TRP A 114 10.22 18.69 -2.12
N THR A 115 9.90 17.56 -2.70
CA THR A 115 9.59 16.29 -2.01
C THR A 115 10.53 15.19 -2.44
N ARG A 116 10.50 14.05 -1.75
CA ARG A 116 11.28 12.86 -2.10
C ARG A 116 12.79 13.16 -2.18
N ASN A 117 13.33 13.83 -1.18
CA ASN A 117 14.72 14.24 -1.11
C ASN A 117 15.14 15.10 -2.33
N ASN A 118 14.42 16.20 -2.55
CA ASN A 118 14.65 17.17 -3.64
C ASN A 118 14.55 16.58 -5.07
N ARG A 119 13.85 15.45 -5.23
CA ARG A 119 13.69 14.83 -6.56
C ARG A 119 12.47 15.30 -7.31
N ARG A 120 11.48 15.82 -6.61
CA ARG A 120 10.21 16.23 -7.20
C ARG A 120 9.75 17.55 -6.63
N LEU A 121 9.63 18.55 -7.50
CA LEU A 121 8.88 19.76 -7.17
C LEU A 121 7.40 19.48 -7.40
N ALA A 122 6.60 19.53 -6.35
CA ALA A 122 5.16 19.26 -6.40
C ALA A 122 4.37 20.43 -5.82
N GLU A 123 3.15 20.62 -6.30
CA GLU A 123 2.14 21.42 -5.61
C GLU A 123 1.51 20.56 -4.53
N VAL A 124 1.65 20.95 -3.27
CA VAL A 124 1.22 20.19 -2.10
C VAL A 124 0.23 21.00 -1.26
N GLY A 125 -0.60 20.31 -0.50
CA GLY A 125 -1.41 20.92 0.54
C GLY A 125 -0.56 21.50 1.67
N ARG A 126 -1.17 22.31 2.51
CA ARG A 126 -0.51 23.00 3.63
C ARG A 126 -1.04 22.47 4.95
N CYS A 127 -0.19 22.34 5.94
CA CYS A 127 -0.57 22.21 7.33
C CYS A 127 -0.63 23.60 7.95
N ILE A 128 -1.82 24.08 8.30
CA ILE A 128 -2.09 25.42 8.81
C ILE A 128 -2.64 25.46 10.24
N GLY A 129 -2.73 24.29 10.88
CA GLY A 129 -3.25 24.14 12.25
C GLY A 129 -2.96 22.76 12.83
N PRO A 130 -3.37 22.51 14.08
CA PRO A 130 -3.21 21.21 14.73
C PRO A 130 -3.94 20.10 13.96
N ILE A 131 -3.29 18.96 13.75
CA ILE A 131 -3.90 17.84 13.03
C ILE A 131 -4.88 17.10 13.96
N LYS A 132 -6.13 16.93 13.49
CA LYS A 132 -7.15 16.17 14.20
C LYS A 132 -8.02 15.35 13.25
N ARG A 133 -8.37 14.15 13.69
CA ARG A 133 -9.42 13.34 13.05
C ARG A 133 -10.71 13.50 13.84
N ASN A 134 -11.69 14.16 13.25
CA ASN A 134 -12.99 14.46 13.87
C ASN A 134 -14.07 13.42 13.54
N ALA A 135 -13.92 12.71 12.42
CA ALA A 135 -14.85 11.69 11.96
C ALA A 135 -14.07 10.51 11.32
N SER A 136 -14.76 9.38 11.18
CA SER A 136 -14.25 8.25 10.42
C SER A 136 -14.10 8.59 8.94
N ILE A 137 -13.01 8.16 8.34
CA ILE A 137 -12.68 8.45 6.95
C ILE A 137 -13.11 7.30 6.03
N LEU A 138 -12.70 6.08 6.34
CA LEU A 138 -12.88 4.90 5.49
C LEU A 138 -13.96 3.93 5.95
N ARG A 139 -14.70 4.27 7.01
CA ARG A 139 -15.72 3.38 7.59
C ARG A 139 -16.76 2.90 6.58
N SER A 140 -17.30 3.80 5.78
CA SER A 140 -18.32 3.46 4.77
C SER A 140 -17.74 2.59 3.67
N GLU A 141 -16.51 2.89 3.23
CA GLU A 141 -15.79 2.13 2.21
C GLU A 141 -15.53 0.69 2.70
N LEU A 142 -14.97 0.53 3.90
CA LEU A 142 -14.75 -0.80 4.48
C LEU A 142 -16.04 -1.58 4.70
N SER A 143 -17.10 -0.91 5.21
CA SER A 143 -18.43 -1.56 5.34
C SER A 143 -18.96 -2.08 4.01
N PHE A 144 -18.72 -1.35 2.93
CA PHE A 144 -19.10 -1.79 1.58
C PHE A 144 -18.31 -3.02 1.18
N ILE A 145 -16.98 -2.99 1.27
CA ILE A 145 -16.10 -4.09 0.87
C ILE A 145 -16.42 -5.38 1.64
N LEU A 146 -16.62 -5.30 2.95
CA LEU A 146 -16.95 -6.45 3.82
C LEU A 146 -18.29 -7.11 3.48
N ARG A 147 -19.18 -6.44 2.75
CA ARG A 147 -20.41 -7.06 2.22
C ARG A 147 -20.22 -7.72 0.85
N GLU A 148 -19.19 -7.30 0.11
CA GLU A 148 -18.96 -7.76 -1.27
C GLU A 148 -18.00 -8.97 -1.33
N THR A 149 -17.21 -9.24 -0.27
CA THR A 149 -16.27 -10.37 -0.23
C THR A 149 -16.27 -11.08 1.13
N THR A 150 -15.92 -12.36 1.11
CA THR A 150 -15.66 -13.17 2.32
C THR A 150 -14.17 -13.32 2.61
N LEU A 151 -13.31 -12.88 1.71
CA LEU A 151 -11.86 -12.95 1.88
C LEU A 151 -11.36 -11.93 2.92
N PRO A 152 -10.17 -12.15 3.51
CA PRO A 152 -9.53 -11.15 4.34
C PRO A 152 -9.29 -9.86 3.56
N VAL A 153 -9.66 -8.72 4.15
CA VAL A 153 -9.55 -7.40 3.53
C VAL A 153 -8.38 -6.63 4.12
N LYS A 154 -7.52 -6.13 3.24
CA LYS A 154 -6.47 -5.15 3.53
C LYS A 154 -6.99 -3.75 3.25
N VAL A 155 -6.75 -2.83 4.19
CA VAL A 155 -7.02 -1.39 4.04
C VAL A 155 -5.69 -0.64 4.04
N THR A 156 -5.52 0.28 3.10
CA THR A 156 -4.31 1.12 2.98
C THR A 156 -4.55 2.52 3.53
N LEU A 157 -3.58 3.04 4.26
CA LEU A 157 -3.51 4.41 4.78
C LEU A 157 -2.15 5.01 4.39
N PRO A 158 -2.05 6.33 4.15
CA PRO A 158 -0.74 6.94 3.96
C PRO A 158 0.05 6.87 5.28
N GLY A 159 1.35 6.64 5.19
CA GLY A 159 2.21 6.69 6.36
C GLY A 159 2.52 8.11 6.83
N PRO A 160 2.75 8.33 8.13
CA PRO A 160 2.89 9.68 8.71
C PRO A 160 4.11 10.44 8.17
N MET A 161 5.23 9.76 7.92
CA MET A 161 6.41 10.41 7.34
C MET A 161 6.18 10.81 5.88
N THR A 162 5.45 9.98 5.12
CA THR A 162 5.04 10.29 3.75
C THR A 162 4.11 11.49 3.70
N VAL A 163 3.18 11.61 4.66
CA VAL A 163 2.31 12.79 4.79
C VAL A 163 3.15 14.05 5.07
N ALA A 164 4.08 14.00 6.02
CA ALA A 164 4.93 15.16 6.37
C ALA A 164 5.81 15.61 5.19
N ASP A 165 6.45 14.67 4.46
CA ASP A 165 7.24 14.99 3.26
C ASP A 165 6.38 15.65 2.16
N SER A 166 5.13 15.24 2.03
CA SER A 166 4.20 15.67 0.97
C SER A 166 3.31 16.86 1.38
N THR A 167 3.60 17.53 2.49
CA THR A 167 2.82 18.67 3.03
C THR A 167 3.74 19.86 3.28
N ALA A 168 3.30 21.08 2.94
CA ALA A 168 3.96 22.31 3.36
C ALA A 168 3.57 22.59 4.83
N ASP A 169 4.53 22.47 5.74
CA ASP A 169 4.32 22.70 7.16
C ASP A 169 4.43 24.20 7.49
N GLU A 170 3.29 24.87 7.60
CA GLU A 170 3.18 26.29 7.96
C GLU A 170 2.75 26.49 9.43
N PHE A 171 2.56 25.40 10.18
CA PHE A 171 2.10 25.47 11.56
C PHE A 171 3.13 24.93 12.56
N TYR A 172 3.58 23.67 12.40
CA TYR A 172 4.53 23.06 13.36
C TYR A 172 5.96 23.52 13.13
N HIS A 173 6.33 23.82 11.90
CA HIS A 173 7.72 24.09 11.47
C HIS A 173 8.68 23.00 11.95
N ASN A 174 8.18 21.77 12.05
CA ASN A 174 8.88 20.59 12.56
C ASN A 174 8.26 19.32 11.97
N GLU A 175 8.96 18.67 11.04
CA GLU A 175 8.47 17.48 10.33
C GLU A 175 8.16 16.30 11.28
N GLU A 176 8.98 16.09 12.33
CA GLU A 176 8.75 15.02 13.30
C GLU A 176 7.45 15.27 14.07
N GLN A 177 7.22 16.50 14.55
CA GLN A 177 5.99 16.84 15.27
C GLN A 177 4.76 16.71 14.38
N LEU A 178 4.83 17.21 13.14
CA LEU A 178 3.76 17.04 12.16
C LEU A 178 3.45 15.55 11.93
N ALA A 179 4.50 14.73 11.70
CA ALA A 179 4.33 13.29 11.50
C ALA A 179 3.73 12.60 12.73
N MET A 180 4.12 12.98 13.94
CA MET A 180 3.56 12.41 15.17
C MET A 180 2.09 12.75 15.38
N ASP A 181 1.67 13.98 15.09
CA ASP A 181 0.26 14.36 15.20
C ASP A 181 -0.60 13.71 14.09
N VAL A 182 -0.06 13.58 12.88
CA VAL A 182 -0.66 12.76 11.81
C VAL A 182 -0.79 11.31 12.27
N ALA A 183 0.23 10.74 12.89
CA ALA A 183 0.20 9.37 13.38
C ALA A 183 -0.89 9.16 14.45
N VAL A 184 -1.11 10.13 15.33
CA VAL A 184 -2.23 10.11 16.30
C VAL A 184 -3.59 10.08 15.59
N ALA A 185 -3.75 10.85 14.52
CA ALA A 185 -5.00 10.88 13.75
C ALA A 185 -5.22 9.57 12.99
N LEU A 186 -4.17 9.04 12.34
CA LEU A 186 -4.21 7.76 11.61
C LEU A 186 -4.41 6.56 12.54
N ASN A 187 -3.85 6.59 13.75
CA ASN A 187 -4.08 5.54 14.75
C ASN A 187 -5.57 5.42 15.12
N LYS A 188 -6.26 6.55 15.31
CA LYS A 188 -7.72 6.53 15.56
C LYS A 188 -8.50 5.91 14.41
N GLU A 189 -8.09 6.17 13.15
CA GLU A 189 -8.68 5.54 11.99
C GLU A 189 -8.41 4.04 11.98
N ALA A 190 -7.16 3.64 12.20
CA ALA A 190 -6.75 2.24 12.22
C ALA A 190 -7.51 1.41 13.27
N LEU A 191 -7.66 1.92 14.49
CA LEU A 191 -8.41 1.24 15.54
C LEU A 191 -9.89 1.06 15.18
N GLU A 192 -10.51 2.03 14.53
CA GLU A 192 -11.90 1.91 14.08
C GLU A 192 -12.03 0.90 12.92
N LEU A 193 -11.09 0.89 11.98
CA LEU A 193 -11.04 -0.09 10.88
C LEU A 193 -10.83 -1.52 11.39
N GLU A 194 -9.97 -1.69 12.39
CA GLU A 194 -9.80 -2.98 13.08
C GLU A 194 -11.11 -3.45 13.73
N GLN A 195 -11.76 -2.59 14.50
CA GLN A 195 -13.04 -2.90 15.14
C GLN A 195 -14.13 -3.28 14.12
N GLN A 196 -14.05 -2.74 12.93
CA GLN A 196 -14.98 -3.01 11.84
C GLN A 196 -14.67 -4.33 11.10
N GLY A 197 -13.49 -4.89 11.28
CA GLY A 197 -13.10 -6.21 10.75
C GLY A 197 -12.10 -6.17 9.60
N ALA A 198 -11.33 -5.10 9.43
CA ALA A 198 -10.16 -5.13 8.56
C ALA A 198 -9.19 -6.23 9.04
N ALA A 199 -8.72 -7.08 8.12
CA ALA A 199 -7.76 -8.14 8.44
C ALA A 199 -6.32 -7.63 8.47
N VAL A 200 -6.00 -6.68 7.61
CA VAL A 200 -4.69 -6.02 7.52
C VAL A 200 -4.89 -4.52 7.40
N ILE A 201 -4.11 -3.75 8.15
CA ILE A 201 -4.04 -2.29 8.04
C ILE A 201 -2.61 -1.93 7.61
N GLN A 202 -2.47 -1.39 6.41
CA GLN A 202 -1.19 -1.07 5.80
C GLN A 202 -0.97 0.44 5.79
N PHE A 203 0.23 0.87 6.24
CA PHE A 203 0.70 2.25 6.15
C PHE A 203 1.73 2.37 5.02
N ASP A 204 1.46 3.26 4.05
CA ASP A 204 2.31 3.45 2.89
C ASP A 204 3.39 4.49 3.17
N GLU A 205 4.63 4.03 3.30
CA GLU A 205 5.82 4.84 3.58
C GLU A 205 6.88 4.80 2.45
N PRO A 206 6.51 5.13 1.20
CA PRO A 206 7.48 5.15 0.11
C PRO A 206 8.61 6.17 0.30
N VAL A 207 8.47 7.14 1.21
CA VAL A 207 9.54 8.09 1.52
C VAL A 207 10.63 7.49 2.42
N PHE A 208 10.39 6.38 3.11
CA PHE A 208 11.40 5.71 3.91
C PHE A 208 12.65 5.41 3.10
N SER A 209 12.48 4.92 1.86
CA SER A 209 13.60 4.65 0.97
C SER A 209 14.44 5.88 0.60
N ARG A 210 13.96 7.08 0.85
CA ARG A 210 14.61 8.35 0.48
C ARG A 210 15.34 9.05 1.62
N TYR A 211 14.99 8.71 2.86
CA TYR A 211 15.51 9.37 4.06
C TYR A 211 15.78 8.35 5.17
N PRO A 212 16.70 7.39 4.95
CA PRO A 212 16.98 6.33 5.94
C PRO A 212 17.41 6.90 7.30
N GLU A 213 18.08 8.06 7.32
CA GLU A 213 18.47 8.75 8.54
C GLU A 213 17.26 9.26 9.35
N LYS A 214 16.21 9.78 8.68
CA LYS A 214 14.97 10.20 9.34
C LYS A 214 14.17 9.00 9.82
N VAL A 215 14.20 7.88 9.07
CA VAL A 215 13.55 6.62 9.48
C VAL A 215 14.09 6.17 10.82
N VAL A 216 15.42 6.12 10.97
CA VAL A 216 16.09 5.72 12.22
C VAL A 216 15.83 6.74 13.33
N SER A 217 15.85 8.03 13.03
CA SER A 217 15.70 9.09 14.03
C SER A 217 14.30 9.15 14.63
N TRP A 218 13.25 9.19 13.76
CA TRP A 218 11.87 9.38 14.20
C TRP A 218 10.81 8.66 13.36
N GLY A 219 11.10 8.24 12.12
CA GLY A 219 10.12 7.63 11.23
C GLY A 219 9.50 6.36 11.81
N ILE A 220 10.32 5.49 12.44
CA ILE A 220 9.85 4.29 13.15
C ILE A 220 8.93 4.66 14.32
N LYS A 221 9.27 5.68 15.10
CA LYS A 221 8.42 6.13 16.22
C LYS A 221 7.05 6.60 15.72
N ALA A 222 7.02 7.33 14.62
CA ALA A 222 5.78 7.81 14.02
C ALA A 222 4.95 6.64 13.45
N LEU A 223 5.58 5.66 12.79
CA LEU A 223 4.90 4.45 12.35
C LEU A 223 4.34 3.66 13.54
N ASP A 224 5.15 3.39 14.57
CA ASP A 224 4.73 2.66 15.77
C ASP A 224 3.59 3.37 16.51
N ARG A 225 3.54 4.71 16.45
CA ARG A 225 2.43 5.50 17.00
C ARG A 225 1.12 5.22 16.26
N CYS A 226 1.15 4.98 14.94
CA CYS A 226 -0.01 4.56 14.19
C CYS A 226 -0.57 3.20 14.63
N LEU A 227 0.29 2.33 15.17
CA LEU A 227 -0.03 0.94 15.51
C LEU A 227 -0.52 0.76 16.95
N GLU A 228 -0.44 1.78 17.79
CA GLU A 228 -0.77 1.66 19.21
C GLU A 228 -2.21 1.18 19.42
N GLY A 229 -2.36 0.09 20.19
CA GLY A 229 -3.66 -0.50 20.53
C GLY A 229 -4.23 -1.45 19.46
N LEU A 230 -3.63 -1.61 18.29
CA LEU A 230 -3.99 -2.66 17.36
C LEU A 230 -3.69 -4.03 17.98
N SER A 231 -4.60 -4.98 17.83
CA SER A 231 -4.54 -6.28 18.52
C SER A 231 -5.03 -7.47 17.70
N THR A 232 -5.91 -7.26 16.76
CA THR A 232 -6.56 -8.32 15.96
C THR A 232 -6.22 -8.23 14.47
N ALA A 233 -6.15 -7.02 13.91
CA ALA A 233 -5.68 -6.79 12.56
C ALA A 233 -4.16 -6.92 12.50
N LYS A 234 -3.63 -7.47 11.40
CA LYS A 234 -2.21 -7.38 11.11
C LYS A 234 -1.85 -5.97 10.68
N SER A 235 -0.77 -5.45 11.20
CA SER A 235 -0.20 -4.19 10.76
C SER A 235 0.82 -4.41 9.65
N ALA A 236 0.78 -3.59 8.59
CA ALA A 236 1.74 -3.65 7.50
C ALA A 236 2.35 -2.27 7.22
N ALA A 237 3.61 -2.23 6.79
CA ALA A 237 4.26 -1.05 6.25
C ALA A 237 4.72 -1.33 4.81
N HIS A 238 4.36 -0.44 3.87
CA HIS A 238 4.79 -0.56 2.49
C HIS A 238 5.93 0.40 2.20
N ILE A 239 7.05 -0.15 1.78
CA ILE A 239 8.26 0.58 1.40
C ILE A 239 8.63 0.24 -0.04
N CYS A 240 8.72 1.25 -0.89
CA CYS A 240 9.16 1.10 -2.27
C CYS A 240 9.99 2.30 -2.71
N TYR A 241 10.53 2.24 -3.92
CA TYR A 241 11.26 3.37 -4.53
C TYR A 241 10.35 4.28 -5.37
N SER A 242 9.03 4.29 -5.11
CA SER A 242 7.97 4.93 -5.89
C SER A 242 7.64 4.16 -7.18
N TYR A 243 6.53 4.52 -7.83
CA TYR A 243 6.11 3.82 -9.05
C TYR A 243 7.21 3.81 -10.11
N PRO A 244 7.59 2.65 -10.62
CA PRO A 244 8.37 2.56 -11.84
C PRO A 244 7.48 3.04 -13.00
N MET A 245 8.00 3.96 -13.82
CA MET A 245 7.28 4.46 -14.99
C MET A 245 8.05 4.05 -16.24
N PRO A 246 7.39 3.49 -17.28
CA PRO A 246 8.07 3.06 -18.48
C PRO A 246 8.93 4.17 -19.09
N GLY A 247 10.21 3.86 -19.37
CA GLY A 247 11.15 4.83 -19.96
C GLY A 247 11.67 5.93 -19.03
N VAL A 248 11.26 5.96 -17.76
CA VAL A 248 11.73 6.95 -16.78
C VAL A 248 12.74 6.31 -15.83
N PRO A 249 14.02 6.75 -15.83
CA PRO A 249 15.00 6.24 -14.88
C PRO A 249 14.55 6.49 -13.44
N ARG A 250 14.58 5.43 -12.64
CA ARG A 250 14.25 5.47 -11.22
C ARG A 250 15.48 5.07 -10.42
N PRO A 251 16.16 6.02 -9.77
CA PRO A 251 17.36 5.67 -9.01
C PRO A 251 16.99 4.84 -7.78
N ILE A 252 17.61 3.68 -7.68
CA ILE A 252 17.58 2.85 -6.48
C ILE A 252 18.68 3.36 -5.54
N VAL A 253 18.30 3.66 -4.32
CA VAL A 253 19.20 4.11 -3.25
C VAL A 253 19.49 2.89 -2.37
N ASP A 254 20.74 2.69 -1.98
CA ASP A 254 21.13 1.62 -1.04
C ASP A 254 20.68 1.99 0.38
N SER A 255 19.37 1.96 0.59
CA SER A 255 18.72 2.34 1.85
C SER A 255 18.09 1.17 2.60
N TYR A 256 17.72 0.09 1.90
CA TYR A 256 17.04 -1.06 2.50
C TYR A 256 17.82 -1.69 3.66
N PRO A 257 19.16 -1.87 3.62
CA PRO A 257 19.87 -2.43 4.76
C PRO A 257 19.59 -1.70 6.07
N VAL A 258 19.65 -0.37 6.07
CA VAL A 258 19.42 0.47 7.25
C VAL A 258 17.94 0.49 7.66
N ILE A 259 17.03 0.59 6.67
CA ILE A 259 15.59 0.66 6.91
C ILE A 259 15.06 -0.66 7.48
N LEU A 260 15.49 -1.80 6.93
CA LEU A 260 15.03 -3.11 7.39
C LEU A 260 15.49 -3.41 8.83
N GLU A 261 16.73 -3.02 9.19
CA GLU A 261 17.21 -3.12 10.56
C GLU A 261 16.38 -2.23 11.52
N ALA A 262 16.01 -1.02 11.10
CA ALA A 262 15.15 -0.15 11.90
C ALA A 262 13.73 -0.74 12.02
N LEU A 263 13.15 -1.26 10.94
CA LEU A 263 11.82 -1.89 10.91
C LEU A 263 11.78 -3.20 11.69
N GLU A 264 12.89 -3.94 11.81
CA GLU A 264 12.95 -5.12 12.66
C GLU A 264 12.63 -4.80 14.12
N SER A 265 13.03 -3.61 14.58
CA SER A 265 12.74 -3.14 15.94
C SER A 265 11.34 -2.52 16.11
N SER A 266 10.64 -2.20 15.02
CA SER A 266 9.29 -1.66 15.01
C SER A 266 8.25 -2.69 15.46
N LYS A 267 7.08 -2.20 15.90
CA LYS A 267 5.92 -3.03 16.26
C LYS A 267 5.15 -3.57 15.03
N VAL A 268 5.49 -3.15 13.82
CA VAL A 268 4.81 -3.59 12.60
C VAL A 268 4.96 -5.09 12.38
N ASP A 269 3.87 -5.79 11.99
CA ASP A 269 3.90 -7.25 11.74
C ASP A 269 4.46 -7.60 10.36
N GLU A 270 4.10 -6.82 9.34
CA GLU A 270 4.32 -7.16 7.94
C GLU A 270 5.02 -6.01 7.17
N LEU A 271 5.89 -6.36 6.23
CA LEU A 271 6.60 -5.42 5.37
C LEU A 271 6.31 -5.71 3.91
N ALA A 272 5.66 -4.78 3.19
CA ALA A 272 5.52 -4.86 1.74
C ALA A 272 6.73 -4.20 1.09
N LEU A 273 7.57 -5.01 0.43
CA LEU A 273 8.87 -4.62 -0.06
C LEU A 273 9.01 -4.83 -1.56
N GLU A 274 9.59 -3.86 -2.23
CA GLU A 274 9.94 -3.94 -3.65
C GLU A 274 11.23 -4.74 -3.84
N PHE A 275 11.19 -5.74 -4.73
CA PHE A 275 12.36 -6.54 -5.12
C PHE A 275 12.49 -6.70 -6.63
N GLU A 276 11.37 -6.85 -7.38
CA GLU A 276 11.43 -7.21 -8.79
C GLU A 276 11.95 -6.07 -9.67
N ALA A 277 11.34 -4.90 -9.63
CA ALA A 277 11.76 -3.77 -10.46
C ALA A 277 13.11 -3.18 -10.03
N SER A 278 13.44 -3.28 -8.75
CA SER A 278 14.70 -2.79 -8.18
C SER A 278 15.86 -3.79 -8.29
N LYS A 279 15.56 -5.07 -8.61
CA LYS A 279 16.54 -6.17 -8.68
C LYS A 279 17.39 -6.31 -7.40
N LEU A 280 16.75 -6.11 -6.25
CA LEU A 280 17.43 -6.25 -4.96
C LEU A 280 17.70 -7.72 -4.62
N ASP A 281 18.76 -7.93 -3.84
CA ASP A 281 19.15 -9.28 -3.39
C ASP A 281 18.20 -9.76 -2.28
N PRO A 282 17.54 -10.93 -2.43
CA PRO A 282 16.68 -11.50 -1.41
C PRO A 282 17.35 -11.76 -0.05
N SER A 283 18.68 -11.84 0.02
CA SER A 283 19.43 -11.96 1.28
C SER A 283 19.18 -10.79 2.25
N LEU A 284 18.70 -9.66 1.76
CA LEU A 284 18.24 -8.52 2.57
C LEU A 284 17.15 -8.91 3.58
N LEU A 285 16.35 -9.93 3.29
CA LEU A 285 15.32 -10.47 4.19
C LEU A 285 15.87 -10.92 5.55
N ARG A 286 17.14 -11.29 5.61
CA ARG A 286 17.82 -11.67 6.88
C ARG A 286 17.92 -10.51 7.87
N ARG A 287 17.68 -9.26 7.44
CA ARG A 287 17.69 -8.08 8.31
C ARG A 287 16.38 -7.82 9.04
N CYS A 288 15.32 -8.54 8.66
CA CYS A 288 14.00 -8.44 9.30
C CYS A 288 13.42 -9.84 9.61
N PRO A 289 14.14 -10.70 10.35
CA PRO A 289 13.79 -12.10 10.54
C PRO A 289 12.50 -12.33 11.34
N SER A 290 12.05 -11.36 12.12
CA SER A 290 10.79 -11.45 12.89
C SER A 290 9.55 -11.04 12.07
N LYS A 291 9.73 -10.46 10.88
CA LYS A 291 8.64 -9.90 10.09
C LYS A 291 8.09 -10.88 9.07
N THR A 292 6.81 -10.75 8.76
CA THR A 292 6.24 -11.29 7.52
C THR A 292 6.53 -10.33 6.38
N VAL A 293 6.98 -10.84 5.24
CA VAL A 293 7.36 -9.99 4.10
C VAL A 293 6.44 -10.28 2.91
N LEU A 294 5.74 -9.25 2.44
CA LEU A 294 5.11 -9.23 1.14
C LEU A 294 6.22 -9.00 0.12
N PHE A 295 6.72 -10.10 -0.44
CA PHE A 295 7.85 -10.11 -1.35
C PHE A 295 7.40 -9.71 -2.75
N GLY A 296 7.90 -8.58 -3.24
CA GLY A 296 7.60 -8.06 -4.56
C GLY A 296 8.20 -8.96 -5.65
N CYS A 297 7.34 -9.60 -6.43
CA CYS A 297 7.74 -10.45 -7.56
C CYS A 297 7.03 -10.11 -8.88
N ILE A 298 6.34 -8.99 -8.91
CA ILE A 298 5.69 -8.40 -10.09
C ILE A 298 6.21 -6.98 -10.29
N ASP A 299 6.82 -6.72 -11.45
CA ASP A 299 7.22 -5.38 -11.86
C ASP A 299 6.00 -4.62 -12.42
N ASN A 300 5.58 -3.59 -11.70
CA ASN A 300 4.47 -2.72 -12.10
C ASN A 300 4.90 -1.56 -13.04
N GLY A 301 6.16 -1.55 -13.49
CA GLY A 301 6.69 -0.59 -14.47
C GLY A 301 6.74 -1.11 -15.90
N THR A 302 6.33 -2.35 -16.16
CA THR A 302 6.30 -2.95 -17.48
C THR A 302 4.97 -3.63 -17.76
N ASN A 303 4.58 -3.68 -19.04
CA ASN A 303 3.42 -4.44 -19.50
C ASN A 303 3.73 -5.94 -19.74
N GLU A 304 4.97 -6.35 -19.61
CA GLU A 304 5.35 -7.76 -19.74
C GLU A 304 4.75 -8.57 -18.59
N ILE A 305 4.16 -9.72 -18.91
CA ILE A 305 3.59 -10.63 -17.92
C ILE A 305 4.68 -11.57 -17.43
N GLU A 306 4.91 -11.61 -16.14
CA GLU A 306 5.90 -12.48 -15.52
C GLU A 306 5.55 -13.96 -15.75
N ASN A 307 6.58 -14.79 -15.98
CA ASN A 307 6.39 -16.23 -16.06
C ASN A 307 6.14 -16.80 -14.66
N PRO A 308 5.06 -17.58 -14.45
CA PRO A 308 4.77 -18.19 -13.13
C PRO A 308 5.94 -19.02 -12.57
N ARG A 309 6.72 -19.68 -13.42
CA ARG A 309 7.89 -20.44 -12.98
C ARG A 309 8.97 -19.53 -12.41
N ASP A 310 9.20 -18.38 -13.01
CA ASP A 310 10.18 -17.40 -12.51
C ASP A 310 9.75 -16.79 -11.18
N ILE A 311 8.43 -16.52 -11.02
CA ILE A 311 7.88 -16.10 -9.73
C ILE A 311 8.09 -17.18 -8.67
N ALA A 312 7.81 -18.46 -8.99
CA ALA A 312 8.06 -19.57 -8.07
C ALA A 312 9.53 -19.65 -7.65
N ASN A 313 10.46 -19.56 -8.58
CA ASN A 313 11.88 -19.58 -8.30
C ASN A 313 12.29 -18.43 -7.35
N LYS A 314 11.78 -17.21 -7.57
CA LYS A 314 12.05 -16.05 -6.69
C LYS A 314 11.53 -16.27 -5.28
N LEU A 315 10.30 -16.82 -5.13
CA LEU A 315 9.73 -17.15 -3.83
C LEU A 315 10.53 -18.22 -3.09
N LEU A 316 11.01 -19.25 -3.81
CA LEU A 316 11.86 -20.29 -3.24
C LEU A 316 13.23 -19.74 -2.84
N THR A 317 13.82 -18.85 -3.63
CA THR A 317 15.05 -18.14 -3.25
C THR A 317 14.84 -17.27 -2.01
N ALA A 318 13.71 -16.54 -1.92
CA ALA A 318 13.39 -15.79 -0.71
C ALA A 318 13.25 -16.70 0.52
N ALA A 319 12.73 -17.92 0.33
CA ALA A 319 12.58 -18.92 1.39
C ALA A 319 13.92 -19.49 1.92
N GLU A 320 15.04 -19.23 1.26
CA GLU A 320 16.38 -19.50 1.80
C GLU A 320 16.77 -18.51 2.92
N HIS A 321 16.02 -17.42 3.09
CA HIS A 321 16.33 -16.31 3.99
C HIS A 321 15.28 -16.08 5.07
N LEU A 322 14.02 -16.44 4.82
CA LEU A 322 12.91 -16.40 5.77
C LEU A 322 12.07 -17.69 5.69
N PRO A 323 11.40 -18.10 6.77
CA PRO A 323 10.42 -19.18 6.71
C PRO A 323 9.35 -18.91 5.65
N PRO A 324 8.96 -19.86 4.81
CA PRO A 324 7.97 -19.65 3.74
C PRO A 324 6.62 -19.15 4.23
N THR A 325 6.25 -19.43 5.47
CA THR A 325 5.04 -18.91 6.14
C THR A 325 5.15 -17.41 6.49
N GLN A 326 6.35 -16.86 6.47
CA GLN A 326 6.61 -15.43 6.64
C GLN A 326 6.81 -14.71 5.29
N ILE A 327 6.63 -15.39 4.15
CA ILE A 327 6.73 -14.82 2.83
C ILE A 327 5.36 -14.83 2.17
N GLN A 328 4.85 -13.67 1.81
CA GLN A 328 3.67 -13.50 0.98
C GLN A 328 4.10 -13.11 -0.44
N ALA A 329 3.42 -13.61 -1.45
CA ALA A 329 3.67 -13.24 -2.83
C ALA A 329 2.85 -11.97 -3.17
N ALA A 330 3.51 -10.91 -3.60
CA ALA A 330 2.89 -9.63 -3.89
C ALA A 330 3.52 -8.93 -5.11
N PRO A 331 2.85 -7.94 -5.70
CA PRO A 331 3.51 -6.98 -6.56
C PRO A 331 4.49 -6.09 -5.78
N ASP A 332 5.43 -5.46 -6.49
CA ASP A 332 6.39 -4.50 -5.90
C ASP A 332 5.72 -3.26 -5.31
N CYS A 333 4.63 -2.84 -5.90
CA CYS A 333 3.86 -1.66 -5.52
C CYS A 333 2.43 -1.79 -6.05
N GLY A 334 1.58 -0.78 -5.86
CA GLY A 334 0.25 -0.73 -6.46
C GLY A 334 0.30 -0.86 -7.99
N LEU A 335 -0.72 -1.47 -8.58
CA LEU A 335 -0.79 -1.74 -10.02
C LEU A 335 -1.43 -0.61 -10.83
N VAL A 336 -1.82 0.48 -10.20
CA VAL A 336 -2.50 1.63 -10.84
C VAL A 336 -1.82 2.17 -12.11
N PRO A 337 -0.48 2.10 -12.32
CA PRO A 337 0.13 2.58 -13.54
C PRO A 337 -0.11 1.69 -14.76
N LEU A 338 -0.57 0.45 -14.57
CA LEU A 338 -0.75 -0.52 -15.66
C LEU A 338 -2.12 -0.42 -16.32
N PRO A 339 -2.25 -0.85 -17.58
CA PRO A 339 -3.56 -1.18 -18.15
C PRO A 339 -4.26 -2.26 -17.32
N LEU A 340 -5.60 -2.17 -17.23
CA LEU A 340 -6.38 -3.06 -16.37
C LEU A 340 -6.27 -4.54 -16.77
N ASP A 341 -6.25 -4.83 -18.07
CA ASP A 341 -6.07 -6.19 -18.62
C ASP A 341 -4.68 -6.76 -18.27
N ILE A 342 -3.64 -5.94 -18.35
CA ILE A 342 -2.28 -6.32 -17.94
C ILE A 342 -2.23 -6.61 -16.44
N ALA A 343 -2.80 -5.75 -15.62
CA ALA A 343 -2.85 -5.97 -14.17
C ALA A 343 -3.54 -7.31 -13.82
N ARG A 344 -4.67 -7.63 -14.46
CA ARG A 344 -5.36 -8.92 -14.30
C ARG A 344 -4.50 -10.12 -14.66
N LEU A 345 -3.77 -10.05 -15.77
CA LEU A 345 -2.87 -11.13 -16.20
C LEU A 345 -1.69 -11.31 -15.24
N LYS A 346 -1.12 -10.22 -14.76
CA LYS A 346 -0.03 -10.24 -13.76
C LYS A 346 -0.49 -10.86 -12.43
N LEU A 347 -1.69 -10.54 -11.94
CA LEU A 347 -2.24 -11.17 -10.73
C LEU A 347 -2.46 -12.68 -10.91
N LYS A 348 -2.91 -13.12 -12.09
CA LYS A 348 -3.00 -14.56 -12.39
C LYS A 348 -1.64 -15.24 -12.37
N ALA A 349 -0.64 -14.63 -13.01
CA ALA A 349 0.74 -15.15 -13.01
C ALA A 349 1.31 -15.23 -11.58
N LEU A 350 1.05 -14.22 -10.74
CA LEU A 350 1.44 -14.19 -9.34
C LEU A 350 0.88 -15.40 -8.57
N VAL A 351 -0.43 -15.64 -8.70
CA VAL A 351 -1.11 -16.74 -8.02
C VAL A 351 -0.62 -18.11 -8.50
N GLU A 352 -0.43 -18.27 -9.82
CA GLU A 352 0.13 -19.50 -10.39
C GLU A 352 1.56 -19.75 -9.90
N GLY A 353 2.39 -18.72 -9.86
CA GLY A 353 3.76 -18.80 -9.32
C GLY A 353 3.78 -19.20 -7.85
N ALA A 354 2.92 -18.60 -7.02
CA ALA A 354 2.80 -18.97 -5.62
C ALA A 354 2.32 -20.42 -5.42
N LYS A 355 1.39 -20.90 -6.25
CA LYS A 355 0.96 -22.32 -6.24
C LYS A 355 2.12 -23.26 -6.59
N LEU A 356 2.92 -22.95 -7.59
CA LEU A 356 4.09 -23.73 -7.98
C LEU A 356 5.11 -23.77 -6.84
N ALA A 357 5.42 -22.64 -6.22
CA ALA A 357 6.34 -22.57 -5.09
C ALA A 357 5.86 -23.44 -3.90
N ARG A 358 4.57 -23.41 -3.57
CA ARG A 358 3.97 -24.27 -2.53
C ARG A 358 4.13 -25.75 -2.82
N GLN A 359 3.92 -26.17 -4.09
CA GLN A 359 4.05 -27.57 -4.50
C GLN A 359 5.48 -28.07 -4.40
N GLU A 360 6.46 -27.24 -4.66
CA GLU A 360 7.88 -27.59 -4.59
C GLU A 360 8.41 -27.57 -3.16
N PHE A 361 7.97 -26.62 -2.35
CA PHE A 361 8.34 -26.56 -0.95
C PHE A 361 7.77 -27.70 -0.10
N GLY A 362 6.62 -28.26 -0.47
CA GLY A 362 5.97 -29.38 0.23
C GLY A 362 6.53 -30.78 -0.13
N LYS A 363 7.53 -30.86 -1.02
CA LYS A 363 8.22 -32.10 -1.40
C LYS A 363 9.48 -32.32 -0.57
#